data_5fb39bfa0a38b3144a8e262aeee7a8c0
#
_entry.id   5fb39bfa0a38b3144a8e262aeee7a8c0
#
_cell.length_a   1.000
_cell.length_b   1.000
_cell.length_c   1.000
_cell.angle_alpha   90.00
_cell.angle_beta   90.00
_cell.angle_gamma   90.00
#
_symmetry.space_group_name_H-M   'P 1'
#
loop_
_entity.id
_entity.type
_entity.pdbx_description
1 polymer ?
#
loop_
_entity_poly.entity_id
_entity_poly.type
_entity_poly.pdbx_seq_one_letter_code
_entity_poly.pdbx_strand_id
1 'polypeptide(L)'
;ELAKAAKPFLPRDKQPGLRAMLDIGAHLVVEHACTVQVLRVADPGLLPDGWDAADAIRTDGWDQARVLEYFATAHALPADDAPPAVAPEAKKIERLADAGAKDAGGGADKMIHGEPAPWWLAHYWDSAKNRWLTSRKLVISALENDPLLEPVLAMNELSNNIDARVDWPWQHGKAGPISGSVDLMLGDYLTRTYGLPSIARAALMEGIETVAHARRYHPVREQLQGLQHDGQVRIDKWLIYAIGETPETIMAHHPGAAGKRVVEYLQLVGRFWLLGMVNRVMTPGCKFDYCPVLEGPGGFGKSTMVEVLAGSAYFSDTHFDVSRGKEGQEQVQGLWVYEIAELANFGKAEIGLIKAFITAKVDRYRPSYGRTVESYPRQCLLVGTTNESTYLRDRTGNRRFWPVPVRCRIRIGWLQKMREQLLAEAYAMYMQGVPFTPTADQEARLFVPMQDSRLVETAVLSELLNVLTRTPVATGIGAVVNQLTDFVTISQLTTALGVDAAKSNAALEGQIRSWMDHEGWEREKRQINGVRAWGYVRPSEWPPVEVPEPPADVPEFSILEEGGDDAPF
;
A
#
# COMPACT_ATOMS: atom_id res chain seq x y z
N GLU A 1 -6.45 27.53 42.28
CA GLU A 1 -6.50 27.51 40.80
C GLU A 1 -6.31 28.93 40.29
N LEU A 2 -5.06 29.30 39.98
CA LEU A 2 -4.71 30.56 39.35
C LEU A 2 -4.98 30.45 37.86
N ALA A 3 -6.05 31.10 37.37
CA ALA A 3 -6.31 31.28 35.97
C ALA A 3 -5.06 31.93 35.31
N LYS A 4 -4.35 31.20 34.46
CA LYS A 4 -3.31 31.77 33.62
C LYS A 4 -3.96 32.85 32.75
N ALA A 5 -3.58 34.10 32.93
CA ALA A 5 -4.01 35.20 32.08
C ALA A 5 -3.69 34.85 30.63
N ALA A 6 -4.70 34.88 29.77
CA ALA A 6 -4.52 34.63 28.35
C ALA A 6 -3.52 35.65 27.79
N LYS A 7 -2.49 35.17 27.07
CA LYS A 7 -1.55 36.05 26.39
C LYS A 7 -2.31 36.88 25.36
N PRO A 8 -2.04 38.20 25.24
CA PRO A 8 -2.66 39.03 24.23
C PRO A 8 -2.35 38.49 22.83
N PHE A 9 -3.34 38.47 21.95
CA PHE A 9 -3.16 38.06 20.55
C PHE A 9 -2.16 38.98 19.84
N LEU A 10 -1.26 38.38 19.07
CA LEU A 10 -0.36 39.15 18.22
C LEU A 10 -1.14 39.85 17.10
N PRO A 11 -0.79 41.10 16.75
CA PRO A 11 -1.32 41.75 15.57
C PRO A 11 -1.15 40.87 14.31
N ARG A 12 -2.06 41.00 13.36
CA ARG A 12 -2.15 40.16 12.17
C ARG A 12 -0.84 40.06 11.38
N ASP A 13 -0.15 41.19 11.22
CA ASP A 13 1.15 41.30 10.56
C ASP A 13 2.30 40.60 11.29
N LYS A 14 2.10 40.26 12.55
CA LYS A 14 3.10 39.59 13.40
C LYS A 14 2.78 38.11 13.67
N GLN A 15 1.72 37.58 13.08
CA GLN A 15 1.37 36.18 13.26
C GLN A 15 2.29 35.27 12.43
N PRO A 16 2.96 34.28 13.07
CA PRO A 16 3.94 33.42 12.37
C PRO A 16 3.32 32.62 11.21
N GLY A 17 2.09 32.14 11.37
CA GLY A 17 1.37 31.37 10.33
C GLY A 17 1.06 32.18 9.07
N LEU A 18 0.56 33.40 9.23
CA LEU A 18 0.28 34.28 8.09
C LEU A 18 1.56 34.63 7.32
N ARG A 19 2.62 34.95 8.05
CA ARG A 19 3.92 35.28 7.46
C ARG A 19 4.50 34.11 6.68
N ALA A 20 4.48 32.90 7.25
CA ALA A 20 4.94 31.70 6.56
C ALA A 20 4.14 31.41 5.28
N MET A 21 2.81 31.60 5.31
CA MET A 21 1.94 31.42 4.16
C MET A 21 2.23 32.44 3.04
N LEU A 22 2.47 33.69 3.40
CA LEU A 22 2.84 34.76 2.44
C LEU A 22 4.23 34.50 1.82
N ASP A 23 5.20 34.05 2.64
CA ASP A 23 6.54 33.70 2.17
C ASP A 23 6.50 32.51 1.18
N ILE A 24 5.71 31.47 1.46
CA ILE A 24 5.50 30.33 0.57
C ILE A 24 4.78 30.78 -0.72
N GLY A 25 3.73 31.60 -0.62
CA GLY A 25 3.00 32.12 -1.76
C GLY A 25 3.89 32.96 -2.68
N ALA A 26 4.71 33.83 -2.13
CA ALA A 26 5.67 34.64 -2.86
C ALA A 26 6.70 33.77 -3.61
N HIS A 27 7.23 32.74 -2.95
CA HIS A 27 8.16 31.79 -3.57
C HIS A 27 7.52 31.06 -4.76
N LEU A 28 6.29 30.58 -4.62
CA LEU A 28 5.55 29.90 -5.71
C LEU A 28 5.27 30.82 -6.91
N VAL A 29 4.99 32.12 -6.67
CA VAL A 29 4.79 33.09 -7.76
C VAL A 29 6.09 33.38 -8.49
N VAL A 30 7.18 33.63 -7.75
CA VAL A 30 8.46 34.09 -8.32
C VAL A 30 9.26 32.94 -8.95
N GLU A 31 9.39 31.81 -8.26
CA GLU A 31 10.25 30.70 -8.71
C GLU A 31 9.54 29.74 -9.65
N HIS A 32 8.22 29.61 -9.53
CA HIS A 32 7.45 28.61 -10.27
C HIS A 32 6.37 29.20 -11.18
N ALA A 33 6.28 30.53 -11.30
CA ALA A 33 5.28 31.25 -12.09
C ALA A 33 3.82 30.79 -11.82
N CYS A 34 3.52 30.37 -10.60
CA CYS A 34 2.20 29.93 -10.18
C CYS A 34 1.29 31.11 -9.86
N THR A 35 0.00 31.03 -10.20
CA THR A 35 -1.01 31.95 -9.68
C THR A 35 -1.41 31.49 -8.28
N VAL A 36 -1.09 32.28 -7.26
CA VAL A 36 -1.43 32.00 -5.87
C VAL A 36 -2.60 32.85 -5.42
N GLN A 37 -3.63 32.21 -4.86
CA GLN A 37 -4.77 32.89 -4.24
C GLN A 37 -4.71 32.69 -2.73
N VAL A 38 -4.92 33.75 -1.99
CA VAL A 38 -4.88 33.76 -0.53
C VAL A 38 -6.28 34.00 0.02
N LEU A 39 -6.73 33.10 0.89
CA LEU A 39 -7.97 33.28 1.65
C LEU A 39 -7.74 34.25 2.82
N ARG A 40 -8.66 35.17 3.01
CA ARG A 40 -8.62 36.11 4.13
C ARG A 40 -9.02 35.36 5.41
N VAL A 41 -8.05 35.06 6.25
CA VAL A 41 -8.31 34.50 7.58
C VAL A 41 -8.94 35.57 8.47
N ALA A 42 -9.89 35.18 9.31
CA ALA A 42 -10.53 36.08 10.28
C ALA A 42 -9.51 36.78 11.19
N ASP A 43 -9.86 37.97 11.68
CA ASP A 43 -8.97 38.69 12.60
C ASP A 43 -8.77 37.91 13.91
N PRO A 44 -7.58 38.02 14.53
CA PRO A 44 -7.27 37.29 15.75
C PRO A 44 -8.28 37.51 16.86
N GLY A 45 -8.76 36.42 17.46
CA GLY A 45 -9.75 36.44 18.53
C GLY A 45 -11.21 36.35 18.08
N LEU A 46 -11.51 36.37 16.76
CA LEU A 46 -12.85 36.12 16.26
C LEU A 46 -13.18 34.63 16.11
N LEU A 47 -12.16 33.79 15.98
CA LEU A 47 -12.27 32.34 15.91
C LEU A 47 -11.35 31.71 16.95
N PRO A 48 -11.62 30.46 17.40
CA PRO A 48 -10.75 29.75 18.33
C PRO A 48 -9.32 29.61 17.79
N ASP A 49 -8.35 29.55 18.70
CA ASP A 49 -6.95 29.32 18.32
C ASP A 49 -6.79 27.94 17.68
N GLY A 50 -6.17 27.88 16.49
CA GLY A 50 -6.03 26.66 15.71
C GLY A 50 -7.22 26.29 14.82
N TRP A 51 -8.24 27.16 14.71
CA TRP A 51 -9.40 26.93 13.84
C TRP A 51 -9.00 26.83 12.36
N ASP A 52 -9.54 25.85 11.67
CA ASP A 52 -9.31 25.60 10.25
C ASP A 52 -10.64 25.41 9.47
N ALA A 53 -10.55 25.24 8.13
CA ALA A 53 -11.72 25.02 7.29
C ALA A 53 -12.49 23.72 7.61
N ALA A 54 -11.83 22.74 8.24
CA ALA A 54 -12.50 21.51 8.67
C ALA A 54 -13.35 21.77 9.92
N ASP A 55 -12.93 22.69 10.78
CA ASP A 55 -13.70 23.11 11.97
C ASP A 55 -14.96 23.87 11.56
N ALA A 56 -14.90 24.67 10.50
CA ALA A 56 -16.06 25.33 9.92
C ALA A 56 -17.19 24.34 9.59
N ILE A 57 -16.84 23.21 9.00
CA ILE A 57 -17.79 22.18 8.58
C ILE A 57 -18.23 21.33 9.79
N ARG A 58 -17.28 20.86 10.60
CA ARG A 58 -17.52 19.87 11.66
C ARG A 58 -18.14 20.48 12.91
N THR A 59 -17.70 21.66 13.31
CA THR A 59 -18.04 22.31 14.57
C THR A 59 -19.05 23.43 14.39
N ASP A 60 -18.86 24.26 13.37
CA ASP A 60 -19.70 25.45 13.12
C ASP A 60 -20.85 25.16 12.15
N GLY A 61 -20.93 23.94 11.58
CA GLY A 61 -22.03 23.47 10.75
C GLY A 61 -22.20 24.23 9.42
N TRP A 62 -21.09 24.67 8.81
CA TRP A 62 -21.14 25.35 7.51
C TRP A 62 -21.59 24.35 6.43
N ASP A 63 -22.58 24.75 5.65
CA ASP A 63 -23.00 24.03 4.45
C ASP A 63 -22.07 24.30 3.24
N GLN A 64 -22.29 23.56 2.18
CA GLN A 64 -21.48 23.67 0.97
C GLN A 64 -21.54 25.08 0.34
N ALA A 65 -22.70 25.73 0.39
CA ALA A 65 -22.88 27.07 -0.18
C ALA A 65 -22.02 28.09 0.57
N ARG A 66 -22.05 28.07 1.90
CA ARG A 66 -21.25 28.95 2.76
C ARG A 66 -19.74 28.71 2.63
N VAL A 67 -19.34 27.46 2.46
CA VAL A 67 -17.92 27.10 2.19
C VAL A 67 -17.49 27.70 0.84
N LEU A 68 -18.28 27.54 -0.21
CA LEU A 68 -17.98 28.11 -1.54
C LEU A 68 -17.95 29.65 -1.52
N GLU A 69 -18.86 30.29 -0.79
CA GLU A 69 -18.86 31.74 -0.59
C GLU A 69 -17.57 32.20 0.09
N TYR A 70 -17.11 31.50 1.12
CA TYR A 70 -15.86 31.80 1.80
C TYR A 70 -14.64 31.65 0.86
N PHE A 71 -14.58 30.60 0.05
CA PHE A 71 -13.53 30.42 -0.95
C PHE A 71 -13.58 31.49 -2.05
N ALA A 72 -14.75 32.02 -2.38
CA ALA A 72 -14.90 33.10 -3.33
C ALA A 72 -14.30 34.44 -2.83
N THR A 73 -14.02 34.57 -1.53
CA THR A 73 -13.28 35.71 -0.97
C THR A 73 -11.78 35.69 -1.19
N ALA A 74 -11.25 34.59 -1.77
CA ALA A 74 -9.83 34.49 -2.08
C ALA A 74 -9.42 35.57 -3.09
N HIS A 75 -8.29 36.20 -2.84
CA HIS A 75 -7.70 37.20 -3.72
C HIS A 75 -6.33 36.79 -4.19
N ALA A 76 -5.96 37.17 -5.41
CA ALA A 76 -4.63 36.91 -5.94
C ALA A 76 -3.57 37.64 -5.11
N LEU A 77 -2.47 36.98 -4.84
CA LEU A 77 -1.31 37.62 -4.22
C LEU A 77 -0.68 38.54 -5.28
N PRO A 78 -0.66 39.88 -5.08
CA PRO A 78 -0.03 40.79 -6.03
C PRO A 78 1.48 40.54 -6.09
N ALA A 79 2.05 40.64 -7.28
CA ALA A 79 3.50 40.45 -7.45
C ALA A 79 4.34 41.50 -6.69
N ASP A 80 3.74 42.69 -6.46
CA ASP A 80 4.41 43.81 -5.76
C ASP A 80 4.34 43.74 -4.23
N ASP A 81 3.40 42.97 -3.67
CA ASP A 81 3.30 42.72 -2.23
C ASP A 81 4.08 41.46 -1.80
N ALA A 82 4.68 40.74 -2.75
CA ALA A 82 5.63 39.72 -2.43
C ALA A 82 6.86 40.40 -1.78
N PRO A 83 7.25 40.04 -0.54
CA PRO A 83 8.53 40.51 -0.03
C PRO A 83 9.58 40.19 -1.07
N PRO A 84 10.58 41.07 -1.31
CA PRO A 84 11.58 40.85 -2.33
C PRO A 84 12.09 39.44 -2.15
N ALA A 85 12.05 38.64 -3.22
CA ALA A 85 12.53 37.25 -3.20
C ALA A 85 13.92 37.29 -2.58
N VAL A 86 13.97 36.95 -1.31
CA VAL A 86 15.24 36.56 -0.70
C VAL A 86 15.51 35.27 -1.42
N ALA A 87 16.35 35.34 -2.43
CA ALA A 87 16.94 34.16 -3.01
C ALA A 87 17.18 33.18 -1.88
N PRO A 88 16.98 31.86 -2.06
CA PRO A 88 17.39 30.89 -1.07
C PRO A 88 18.91 31.00 -0.98
N GLU A 89 19.35 32.21 -0.56
CA GLU A 89 20.69 32.42 -0.18
C GLU A 89 21.01 31.43 0.93
N ALA A 90 22.11 30.79 0.75
CA ALA A 90 23.12 30.46 1.73
C ALA A 90 22.90 30.82 3.24
N LYS A 91 21.92 31.61 3.60
CA LYS A 91 21.58 32.04 4.98
C LYS A 91 21.08 30.94 5.91
N LYS A 92 20.55 29.83 5.39
CA LYS A 92 20.17 28.69 6.25
C LYS A 92 21.38 27.87 6.68
N ILE A 93 22.45 27.94 5.89
CA ILE A 93 23.73 27.26 6.18
C ILE A 93 24.56 28.11 7.15
N GLU A 94 24.53 29.43 7.03
CA GLU A 94 25.25 30.33 7.98
C GLU A 94 24.75 30.24 9.42
N ARG A 95 23.46 30.01 9.69
CA ARG A 95 22.93 29.88 11.06
C ARG A 95 23.37 28.63 11.81
N LEU A 96 23.78 27.57 11.10
CA LEU A 96 24.40 26.40 11.73
C LEU A 96 25.93 26.53 11.81
N ALA A 97 26.55 27.36 10.95
CA ALA A 97 27.98 27.66 11.00
C ALA A 97 28.31 28.66 12.11
N ASP A 98 27.43 29.64 12.40
CA ASP A 98 27.72 30.76 13.28
C ASP A 98 27.64 30.46 14.80
N ALA A 99 27.09 29.33 15.21
CA ALA A 99 26.94 28.99 16.62
C ALA A 99 28.21 28.35 17.25
N GLY A 100 29.32 28.27 16.53
CA GLY A 100 30.52 27.61 17.06
C GLY A 100 31.88 27.98 16.45
N ALA A 101 31.92 28.91 15.52
CA ALA A 101 33.15 29.37 14.89
C ALA A 101 33.54 30.77 15.39
N LYS A 102 34.07 30.84 16.62
CA LYS A 102 34.99 31.89 16.96
C LYS A 102 36.36 31.49 16.39
N ASP A 103 36.78 32.23 15.36
CA ASP A 103 38.14 32.30 14.83
C ASP A 103 38.87 30.98 14.50
N ALA A 104 38.56 30.40 13.34
CA ALA A 104 39.49 29.54 12.61
C ALA A 104 39.77 30.14 11.22
N GLY A 105 40.25 31.34 11.17
CA GLY A 105 40.54 32.07 9.93
C GLY A 105 41.99 31.87 9.44
N GLY A 106 42.44 30.65 9.22
CA GLY A 106 43.83 30.40 8.79
C GLY A 106 44.00 29.28 7.75
N GLY A 107 42.93 28.70 7.23
CA GLY A 107 43.01 27.51 6.37
C GLY A 107 42.97 27.75 4.87
N ALA A 108 42.75 28.99 4.42
CA ALA A 108 42.68 29.30 2.98
C ALA A 108 44.03 29.06 2.26
N ASP A 109 45.14 29.19 2.97
CA ASP A 109 46.48 28.94 2.44
C ASP A 109 46.99 27.51 2.68
N LYS A 110 46.15 26.63 3.27
CA LYS A 110 46.56 25.25 3.51
C LYS A 110 46.56 24.46 2.23
N MET A 111 47.70 23.87 1.91
CA MET A 111 47.89 23.03 0.73
C MET A 111 47.60 21.57 1.06
N ILE A 112 46.85 20.89 0.18
CA ILE A 112 46.59 19.45 0.21
C ILE A 112 47.11 18.88 -1.10
N HIS A 113 48.05 17.96 -1.04
CA HIS A 113 48.69 17.38 -2.22
C HIS A 113 49.22 18.42 -3.25
N GLY A 114 49.60 19.59 -2.79
CA GLY A 114 50.13 20.67 -3.63
C GLY A 114 49.07 21.65 -4.15
N GLU A 115 47.80 21.47 -3.84
CA GLU A 115 46.71 22.36 -4.18
C GLU A 115 46.10 23.03 -2.94
N PRO A 116 45.48 24.22 -3.06
CA PRO A 116 44.76 24.85 -1.96
C PRO A 116 43.64 23.96 -1.44
N ALA A 117 43.47 23.89 -0.11
CA ALA A 117 42.38 23.17 0.50
C ALA A 117 41.03 23.69 -0.04
N PRO A 118 40.07 22.83 -0.35
CA PRO A 118 38.71 23.24 -0.73
C PRO A 118 38.14 24.22 0.31
N TRP A 119 37.36 25.20 -0.17
CA TRP A 119 36.79 26.25 0.68
C TRP A 119 35.99 25.68 1.87
N TRP A 120 35.23 24.62 1.66
CA TRP A 120 34.43 23.98 2.68
C TRP A 120 35.27 23.26 3.75
N LEU A 121 36.50 22.85 3.43
CA LEU A 121 37.42 22.19 4.35
C LEU A 121 38.29 23.19 5.10
N ALA A 122 38.66 24.31 4.47
CA ALA A 122 39.51 25.33 5.04
C ALA A 122 39.01 25.85 6.41
N HIS A 123 37.70 25.91 6.63
CA HIS A 123 37.07 26.30 7.90
C HIS A 123 37.38 25.36 9.08
N TYR A 124 37.83 24.15 8.81
CA TYR A 124 38.12 23.14 9.84
C TYR A 124 39.61 23.03 10.16
N TRP A 125 40.42 23.97 9.69
CA TRP A 125 41.82 24.03 10.05
C TRP A 125 42.04 24.86 11.32
N ASP A 126 42.57 24.21 12.40
CA ASP A 126 42.99 24.89 13.63
C ASP A 126 44.45 25.32 13.47
N SER A 127 44.66 26.58 13.09
CA SER A 127 46.00 27.15 12.86
C SER A 127 46.83 27.21 14.15
N ALA A 128 46.19 27.38 15.31
CA ALA A 128 46.89 27.45 16.60
C ALA A 128 47.47 26.09 17.00
N LYS A 129 46.82 25.00 16.62
CA LYS A 129 47.24 23.62 16.93
C LYS A 129 47.82 22.90 15.72
N ASN A 130 47.91 23.57 14.57
CA ASN A 130 48.39 23.02 13.30
C ASN A 130 47.76 21.65 12.95
N ARG A 131 46.42 21.55 13.06
CA ARG A 131 45.67 20.29 12.84
C ARG A 131 44.26 20.50 12.30
N TRP A 132 43.73 19.50 11.61
CA TRP A 132 42.33 19.44 11.21
C TRP A 132 41.40 19.14 12.40
N LEU A 133 40.26 19.83 12.48
CA LEU A 133 39.19 19.57 13.43
C LEU A 133 38.26 18.47 12.86
N THR A 134 38.51 17.22 13.23
CA THR A 134 37.70 16.10 12.80
C THR A 134 36.44 16.01 13.65
N SER A 135 35.31 16.44 13.10
CA SER A 135 34.02 16.48 13.78
C SER A 135 32.89 16.06 12.83
N ARG A 136 31.69 15.77 13.38
CA ARG A 136 30.47 15.56 12.57
C ARG A 136 30.26 16.70 11.56
N LYS A 137 30.49 17.96 11.95
CA LYS A 137 30.30 19.11 11.07
C LYS A 137 31.23 19.07 9.84
N LEU A 138 32.48 18.63 10.00
CA LEU A 138 33.40 18.44 8.88
C LEU A 138 32.88 17.34 7.94
N VAL A 139 32.39 16.22 8.49
CA VAL A 139 31.83 15.13 7.66
C VAL A 139 30.60 15.59 6.87
N ILE A 140 29.69 16.32 7.51
CA ILE A 140 28.53 16.92 6.83
C ILE A 140 29.00 17.85 5.72
N SER A 141 29.96 18.74 6.01
CA SER A 141 30.48 19.67 5.01
C SER A 141 31.14 18.95 3.83
N ALA A 142 31.86 17.85 4.06
CA ALA A 142 32.40 17.01 3.00
C ALA A 142 31.30 16.37 2.14
N LEU A 143 30.31 15.76 2.78
CA LEU A 143 29.18 15.11 2.10
C LEU A 143 28.28 16.08 1.32
N GLU A 144 28.26 17.34 1.67
CA GLU A 144 27.43 18.37 1.01
C GLU A 144 28.19 19.14 -0.09
N ASN A 145 29.52 19.19 -0.05
CA ASN A 145 30.30 20.10 -0.90
C ASN A 145 31.38 19.40 -1.74
N ASP A 146 31.76 18.16 -1.43
CA ASP A 146 32.64 17.38 -2.30
C ASP A 146 31.84 16.95 -3.54
N PRO A 147 32.24 17.32 -4.77
CA PRO A 147 31.47 17.01 -5.98
C PRO A 147 31.22 15.52 -6.23
N LEU A 148 32.06 14.63 -5.67
CA LEU A 148 31.92 13.19 -5.82
C LEU A 148 31.05 12.58 -4.70
N LEU A 149 30.91 13.24 -3.56
CA LEU A 149 30.09 12.76 -2.44
C LEU A 149 28.71 13.42 -2.41
N GLU A 150 28.61 14.65 -2.91
CA GLU A 150 27.37 15.44 -2.87
C GLU A 150 26.16 14.68 -3.45
N PRO A 151 26.21 14.04 -4.63
CA PRO A 151 25.05 13.39 -5.23
C PRO A 151 24.73 12.01 -4.65
N VAL A 152 25.55 11.50 -3.70
CA VAL A 152 25.50 10.08 -3.33
C VAL A 152 24.36 9.78 -2.36
N LEU A 153 24.30 10.45 -1.22
CA LEU A 153 23.45 10.03 -0.10
C LEU A 153 22.03 10.58 -0.16
N ALA A 154 21.05 9.71 0.04
CA ALA A 154 19.66 10.09 0.28
C ALA A 154 18.93 9.06 1.15
N MET A 155 17.88 9.49 1.85
CA MET A 155 16.93 8.63 2.56
C MET A 155 15.86 8.13 1.58
N ASN A 156 15.79 6.83 1.40
CA ASN A 156 14.76 6.17 0.61
C ASN A 156 13.47 6.06 1.43
N GLU A 157 12.41 6.77 1.02
CA GLU A 157 11.12 6.78 1.71
C GLU A 157 10.28 5.51 1.53
N LEU A 158 10.64 4.63 0.58
CA LEU A 158 9.99 3.34 0.41
C LEU A 158 10.51 2.32 1.43
N SER A 159 11.84 2.21 1.55
CA SER A 159 12.50 1.25 2.45
C SER A 159 12.79 1.81 3.84
N ASN A 160 12.75 3.13 4.00
CA ASN A 160 13.21 3.85 5.18
C ASN A 160 14.68 3.57 5.53
N ASN A 161 15.49 3.28 4.51
CA ASN A 161 16.93 3.07 4.60
C ASN A 161 17.68 4.20 3.88
N ILE A 162 18.94 4.36 4.24
CA ILE A 162 19.84 5.26 3.52
C ILE A 162 20.37 4.54 2.29
N ASP A 163 20.24 5.18 1.12
CA ASP A 163 20.76 4.68 -0.13
C ASP A 163 21.84 5.60 -0.71
N ALA A 164 22.74 5.01 -1.48
CA ALA A 164 23.57 5.72 -2.43
C ALA A 164 22.82 5.87 -3.76
N ARG A 165 22.54 7.11 -4.18
CA ARG A 165 21.82 7.41 -5.43
C ARG A 165 22.67 7.18 -6.68
N VAL A 166 23.97 7.29 -6.52
CA VAL A 166 25.00 7.05 -7.55
C VAL A 166 26.13 6.23 -6.97
N ASP A 167 27.02 5.70 -7.83
CA ASP A 167 28.21 4.96 -7.38
C ASP A 167 29.11 5.88 -6.52
N TRP A 168 29.64 5.33 -5.45
CA TRP A 168 30.60 6.00 -4.62
C TRP A 168 31.95 6.21 -5.33
N PRO A 169 32.77 7.21 -4.96
CA PRO A 169 34.05 7.47 -5.60
C PRO A 169 35.13 6.40 -5.36
N TRP A 170 34.87 5.39 -4.56
CA TRP A 170 35.81 4.31 -4.32
C TRP A 170 35.44 3.01 -5.02
N GLN A 171 36.43 2.13 -5.15
CA GLN A 171 36.28 0.84 -5.82
C GLN A 171 35.18 0.00 -5.14
N HIS A 172 34.32 -0.62 -5.93
CA HIS A 172 33.17 -1.42 -5.51
C HIS A 172 32.06 -0.68 -4.74
N GLY A 173 32.13 0.64 -4.67
CA GLY A 173 31.08 1.48 -4.10
C GLY A 173 29.93 1.66 -5.09
N LYS A 174 28.91 0.78 -5.05
CA LYS A 174 27.77 0.81 -5.97
C LYS A 174 26.59 1.59 -5.39
N ALA A 175 25.79 2.15 -6.29
CA ALA A 175 24.47 2.70 -5.96
C ALA A 175 23.57 1.62 -5.35
N GLY A 176 22.68 2.03 -4.46
CA GLY A 176 21.77 1.15 -3.72
C GLY A 176 21.92 1.29 -2.20
N PRO A 177 21.35 0.37 -1.41
CA PRO A 177 21.43 0.41 0.05
C PRO A 177 22.87 0.47 0.54
N ILE A 178 23.15 1.37 1.48
CA ILE A 178 24.51 1.51 2.01
C ILE A 178 24.90 0.27 2.82
N SER A 179 26.18 -0.13 2.68
CA SER A 179 26.74 -1.24 3.45
C SER A 179 27.07 -0.83 4.88
N GLY A 180 27.16 -1.83 5.78
CA GLY A 180 27.58 -1.61 7.17
C GLY A 180 29.03 -1.14 7.36
N SER A 181 29.81 -1.07 6.26
CA SER A 181 31.21 -0.59 6.23
C SER A 181 31.39 0.76 5.54
N VAL A 182 30.30 1.43 5.19
CA VAL A 182 30.35 2.73 4.48
C VAL A 182 31.13 3.80 5.24
N ASP A 183 31.04 3.80 6.56
CA ASP A 183 31.78 4.69 7.45
C ASP A 183 33.29 4.50 7.33
N LEU A 184 33.77 3.26 7.26
CA LEU A 184 35.20 2.97 7.06
C LEU A 184 35.69 3.46 5.70
N MET A 185 34.91 3.19 4.64
CA MET A 185 35.26 3.60 3.28
C MET A 185 35.25 5.11 3.10
N LEU A 186 34.27 5.79 3.70
CA LEU A 186 34.20 7.25 3.71
C LEU A 186 35.38 7.83 4.47
N GLY A 187 35.72 7.28 5.64
CA GLY A 187 36.89 7.71 6.42
C GLY A 187 38.20 7.56 5.65
N ASP A 188 38.39 6.42 4.97
CA ASP A 188 39.56 6.17 4.12
C ASP A 188 39.62 7.14 2.91
N TYR A 189 38.47 7.36 2.24
CA TYR A 189 38.38 8.33 1.15
C TYR A 189 38.81 9.75 1.61
N LEU A 190 38.25 10.23 2.72
CA LEU A 190 38.56 11.55 3.26
C LEU A 190 40.03 11.68 3.66
N THR A 191 40.62 10.60 4.20
CA THR A 191 42.04 10.57 4.56
C THR A 191 42.93 10.61 3.31
N ARG A 192 42.65 9.82 2.29
CA ARG A 192 43.48 9.77 1.07
C ARG A 192 43.33 11.02 0.21
N THR A 193 42.09 11.51 0.05
CA THR A 193 41.82 12.65 -0.82
C THR A 193 42.25 13.99 -0.19
N TYR A 194 42.03 14.15 1.11
CA TYR A 194 42.21 15.43 1.78
C TYR A 194 43.29 15.42 2.88
N GLY A 195 44.00 14.31 3.07
CA GLY A 195 45.02 14.20 4.11
C GLY A 195 44.46 14.36 5.52
N LEU A 196 43.18 14.05 5.73
CA LEU A 196 42.55 14.17 7.04
C LEU A 196 43.04 13.07 7.98
N PRO A 197 43.23 13.35 9.28
CA PRO A 197 43.51 12.32 10.26
C PRO A 197 42.26 11.43 10.44
N SER A 198 42.43 10.31 11.15
CA SER A 198 41.32 9.40 11.45
C SER A 198 40.14 10.14 12.07
N ILE A 199 38.96 9.93 11.51
CA ILE A 199 37.68 10.48 11.98
C ILE A 199 36.96 9.41 12.81
N ALA A 200 36.41 9.81 13.95
CA ALA A 200 35.67 8.89 14.80
C ALA A 200 34.46 8.32 14.07
N ARG A 201 34.25 7.00 14.18
CA ARG A 201 33.14 6.29 13.56
C ARG A 201 31.77 6.95 13.82
N ALA A 202 31.54 7.39 15.07
CA ALA A 202 30.29 8.07 15.43
C ALA A 202 30.10 9.37 14.62
N ALA A 203 31.16 10.16 14.40
CA ALA A 203 31.05 11.38 13.61
C ALA A 203 30.76 11.10 12.12
N LEU A 204 31.34 10.03 11.56
CA LEU A 204 31.04 9.56 10.19
C LEU A 204 29.59 9.14 10.05
N MET A 205 29.10 8.26 10.93
CA MET A 205 27.72 7.77 10.88
C MET A 205 26.71 8.89 11.12
N GLU A 206 26.91 9.74 12.13
CA GLU A 206 26.04 10.89 12.38
C GLU A 206 26.01 11.88 11.21
N GLY A 207 27.13 12.06 10.52
CA GLY A 207 27.23 12.88 9.31
C GLY A 207 26.43 12.28 8.17
N ILE A 208 26.60 10.98 7.88
CA ILE A 208 25.85 10.21 6.87
C ILE A 208 24.36 10.30 7.14
N GLU A 209 23.92 9.99 8.36
CA GLU A 209 22.52 10.05 8.76
C GLU A 209 21.93 11.46 8.58
N THR A 210 22.67 12.50 9.01
CA THR A 210 22.21 13.89 8.92
C THR A 210 21.97 14.31 7.47
N VAL A 211 22.94 14.04 6.58
CA VAL A 211 22.84 14.42 5.17
C VAL A 211 21.77 13.60 4.44
N ALA A 212 21.71 12.28 4.68
CA ALA A 212 20.71 11.44 4.08
C ALA A 212 19.27 11.85 4.47
N HIS A 213 19.04 12.17 5.75
CA HIS A 213 17.73 12.64 6.21
C HIS A 213 17.33 14.02 5.65
N ALA A 214 18.29 14.87 5.29
CA ALA A 214 18.02 16.13 4.60
C ALA A 214 17.64 15.94 3.13
N ARG A 215 18.03 14.82 2.54
CA ARG A 215 17.82 14.49 1.11
C ARG A 215 16.95 13.25 0.98
N ARG A 216 15.66 13.47 0.88
CA ARG A 216 14.68 12.38 0.77
C ARG A 216 14.32 12.13 -0.67
N TYR A 217 14.10 10.88 -1.02
CA TYR A 217 13.58 10.49 -2.31
C TYR A 217 12.71 9.24 -2.21
N HIS A 218 11.87 9.02 -3.19
CA HIS A 218 11.04 7.83 -3.27
C HIS A 218 11.15 7.22 -4.67
N PRO A 219 11.84 6.08 -4.83
CA PRO A 219 12.20 5.58 -6.16
C PRO A 219 10.99 5.30 -7.06
N VAL A 220 9.93 4.71 -6.51
CA VAL A 220 8.72 4.40 -7.28
C VAL A 220 7.92 5.66 -7.62
N ARG A 221 7.85 6.67 -6.72
CA ARG A 221 7.18 7.94 -7.03
C ARG A 221 7.91 8.69 -8.13
N GLU A 222 9.25 8.79 -8.05
CA GLU A 222 10.06 9.40 -9.10
C GLU A 222 9.84 8.70 -10.44
N GLN A 223 9.81 7.36 -10.44
CA GLN A 223 9.49 6.59 -11.64
C GLN A 223 8.10 6.95 -12.19
N LEU A 224 7.05 6.89 -11.38
CA LEU A 224 5.67 7.18 -11.80
C LEU A 224 5.51 8.62 -12.33
N GLN A 225 6.13 9.59 -11.67
CA GLN A 225 6.10 11.00 -12.07
C GLN A 225 6.86 11.27 -13.37
N GLY A 226 7.85 10.44 -13.69
CA GLY A 226 8.61 10.53 -14.94
C GLY A 226 7.91 9.90 -16.15
N LEU A 227 6.86 9.08 -15.93
CA LEU A 227 6.13 8.43 -17.02
C LEU A 227 5.20 9.39 -17.75
N GLN A 228 5.07 9.19 -19.05
CA GLN A 228 4.16 9.93 -19.92
C GLN A 228 3.13 8.96 -20.53
N HIS A 229 1.85 9.20 -20.24
CA HIS A 229 0.76 8.43 -20.80
C HIS A 229 0.51 8.84 -22.27
N ASP A 230 0.43 7.87 -23.17
CA ASP A 230 0.24 8.09 -24.62
C ASP A 230 -1.23 8.38 -25.01
N GLY A 231 -2.15 8.43 -24.05
CA GLY A 231 -3.57 8.72 -24.26
C GLY A 231 -4.41 7.50 -24.65
N GLN A 232 -3.83 6.32 -24.79
CA GLN A 232 -4.59 5.10 -25.12
C GLN A 232 -5.08 4.38 -23.86
N VAL A 233 -6.37 4.04 -23.82
CA VAL A 233 -7.01 3.36 -22.68
C VAL A 233 -6.75 1.86 -22.73
N ARG A 234 -5.96 1.35 -21.80
CA ARG A 234 -5.62 -0.08 -21.64
C ARG A 234 -6.02 -0.67 -20.29
N ILE A 235 -6.18 0.17 -19.29
CA ILE A 235 -6.35 -0.24 -17.89
C ILE A 235 -7.53 -1.19 -17.65
N ASP A 236 -8.55 -1.12 -18.48
CA ASP A 236 -9.73 -2.00 -18.37
C ASP A 236 -9.58 -3.33 -19.11
N LYS A 237 -8.54 -3.48 -19.92
CA LYS A 237 -8.37 -4.67 -20.78
C LYS A 237 -7.10 -5.46 -20.43
N TRP A 238 -6.13 -4.80 -19.82
CA TRP A 238 -4.79 -5.35 -19.66
C TRP A 238 -4.77 -6.70 -18.93
N LEU A 239 -5.56 -6.86 -17.85
CA LEU A 239 -5.53 -8.08 -17.05
C LEU A 239 -6.02 -9.28 -17.86
N ILE A 240 -7.16 -9.13 -18.54
CA ILE A 240 -7.74 -10.18 -19.40
C ILE A 240 -6.74 -10.58 -20.48
N TYR A 241 -6.14 -9.59 -21.14
CA TYR A 241 -5.17 -9.86 -22.19
C TYR A 241 -3.88 -10.48 -21.63
N ALA A 242 -3.36 -9.97 -20.52
CA ALA A 242 -2.14 -10.48 -19.89
C ALA A 242 -2.26 -11.95 -19.47
N ILE A 243 -3.43 -12.37 -18.93
CA ILE A 243 -3.68 -13.77 -18.55
C ILE A 243 -3.97 -14.70 -19.75
N GLY A 244 -3.81 -14.21 -20.98
CA GLY A 244 -3.97 -15.01 -22.19
C GLY A 244 -5.40 -15.14 -22.69
N GLU A 245 -6.36 -14.43 -22.11
CA GLU A 245 -7.79 -14.52 -22.41
C GLU A 245 -8.25 -13.35 -23.31
N THR A 246 -9.48 -13.47 -23.80
CA THR A 246 -10.27 -12.40 -24.42
C THR A 246 -11.68 -12.40 -23.83
N PRO A 247 -12.47 -11.31 -23.97
CA PRO A 247 -13.87 -11.34 -23.56
C PRO A 247 -14.66 -12.49 -24.16
N GLU A 248 -14.37 -12.86 -25.41
CA GLU A 248 -15.03 -13.94 -26.16
C GLU A 248 -14.67 -15.31 -25.57
N THR A 249 -13.40 -15.56 -25.22
CA THR A 249 -12.99 -16.83 -24.59
C THR A 249 -13.61 -16.96 -23.20
N ILE A 250 -13.66 -15.89 -22.41
CA ILE A 250 -14.31 -15.90 -21.11
C ILE A 250 -15.82 -16.17 -21.25
N MET A 251 -16.49 -15.55 -22.23
CA MET A 251 -17.92 -15.79 -22.48
C MET A 251 -18.21 -17.20 -23.00
N ALA A 252 -17.26 -17.82 -23.70
CA ALA A 252 -17.36 -19.21 -24.12
C ALA A 252 -17.32 -20.18 -22.91
N HIS A 253 -16.47 -19.88 -21.92
CA HIS A 253 -16.40 -20.66 -20.68
C HIS A 253 -17.59 -20.41 -19.73
N HIS A 254 -18.20 -19.23 -19.81
CA HIS A 254 -19.31 -18.81 -18.97
C HIS A 254 -20.48 -18.27 -19.82
N PRO A 255 -21.38 -19.12 -20.33
CA PRO A 255 -22.44 -18.70 -21.23
C PRO A 255 -23.39 -17.64 -20.65
N GLY A 256 -23.88 -16.75 -21.51
CA GLY A 256 -24.92 -15.78 -21.19
C GLY A 256 -24.50 -14.64 -20.26
N ALA A 257 -25.35 -14.27 -19.31
CA ALA A 257 -25.12 -13.16 -18.39
C ALA A 257 -23.94 -13.38 -17.43
N ALA A 258 -23.61 -14.64 -17.13
CA ALA A 258 -22.50 -14.99 -16.25
C ALA A 258 -21.16 -14.57 -16.87
N GLY A 259 -20.91 -14.84 -18.13
CA GLY A 259 -19.67 -14.45 -18.82
C GLY A 259 -19.46 -12.95 -18.85
N LYS A 260 -20.53 -12.18 -19.13
CA LYS A 260 -20.46 -10.72 -19.09
C LYS A 260 -20.04 -10.20 -17.71
N ARG A 261 -20.57 -10.80 -16.63
CA ARG A 261 -20.17 -10.43 -15.26
C ARG A 261 -18.71 -10.76 -14.96
N VAL A 262 -18.22 -11.91 -15.43
CA VAL A 262 -16.81 -12.29 -15.26
C VAL A 262 -15.87 -11.33 -16.00
N VAL A 263 -16.23 -10.93 -17.23
CA VAL A 263 -15.46 -9.93 -17.99
C VAL A 263 -15.43 -8.59 -17.24
N GLU A 264 -16.59 -8.06 -16.83
CA GLU A 264 -16.70 -6.82 -16.07
C GLU A 264 -15.90 -6.90 -14.74
N TYR A 265 -15.98 -8.02 -14.05
CA TYR A 265 -15.21 -8.28 -12.84
C TYR A 265 -13.70 -8.19 -13.07
N LEU A 266 -13.17 -8.90 -14.07
CA LEU A 266 -11.73 -8.90 -14.37
C LEU A 266 -11.24 -7.52 -14.84
N GLN A 267 -12.06 -6.77 -15.58
CA GLN A 267 -11.76 -5.38 -15.95
C GLN A 267 -11.60 -4.51 -14.70
N LEU A 268 -12.53 -4.61 -13.76
CA LEU A 268 -12.46 -3.86 -12.49
C LEU A 268 -11.29 -4.31 -11.61
N VAL A 269 -11.02 -5.60 -11.50
CA VAL A 269 -9.87 -6.12 -10.75
C VAL A 269 -8.58 -5.56 -11.34
N GLY A 270 -8.41 -5.60 -12.67
CA GLY A 270 -7.24 -5.06 -13.33
C GLY A 270 -7.06 -3.57 -13.06
N ARG A 271 -8.12 -2.79 -13.22
CA ARG A 271 -8.11 -1.35 -12.93
C ARG A 271 -7.73 -1.06 -11.47
N PHE A 272 -8.43 -1.68 -10.53
CA PHE A 272 -8.21 -1.43 -9.11
C PHE A 272 -6.88 -1.94 -8.60
N TRP A 273 -6.33 -3.00 -9.20
CA TRP A 273 -5.00 -3.50 -8.88
C TRP A 273 -3.94 -2.44 -9.19
N LEU A 274 -3.89 -1.93 -10.41
CA LEU A 274 -2.91 -0.91 -10.81
C LEU A 274 -3.12 0.41 -10.05
N LEU A 275 -4.37 0.86 -9.92
CA LEU A 275 -4.68 2.04 -9.12
C LEU A 275 -4.32 1.85 -7.64
N GLY A 276 -4.53 0.66 -7.08
CA GLY A 276 -4.12 0.30 -5.72
C GLY A 276 -2.60 0.38 -5.55
N MET A 277 -1.83 -0.13 -6.51
CA MET A 277 -0.36 -0.02 -6.52
C MET A 277 0.08 1.45 -6.49
N VAL A 278 -0.47 2.29 -7.38
CA VAL A 278 -0.14 3.72 -7.44
C VAL A 278 -0.55 4.43 -6.16
N ASN A 279 -1.80 4.23 -5.69
CA ASN A 279 -2.29 4.88 -4.47
C ASN A 279 -1.47 4.53 -3.23
N ARG A 280 -1.01 3.28 -3.09
CA ARG A 280 -0.20 2.85 -1.94
C ARG A 280 1.11 3.64 -1.82
N VAL A 281 1.78 3.96 -2.90
CA VAL A 281 3.05 4.71 -2.88
C VAL A 281 2.85 6.21 -2.93
N MET A 282 1.82 6.71 -3.63
CA MET A 282 1.55 8.14 -3.71
C MET A 282 0.88 8.68 -2.44
N THR A 283 0.06 7.85 -1.78
CA THR A 283 -0.65 8.18 -0.53
C THR A 283 -0.43 7.06 0.49
N PRO A 284 0.77 7.00 1.12
CA PRO A 284 1.10 5.95 2.08
C PRO A 284 0.08 5.81 3.20
N GLY A 285 -0.29 4.58 3.52
CA GLY A 285 -1.32 4.31 4.52
C GLY A 285 -2.76 4.49 4.02
N CYS A 286 -2.99 4.76 2.73
CA CYS A 286 -4.34 4.74 2.16
C CYS A 286 -5.00 3.38 2.38
N LYS A 287 -6.33 3.39 2.46
CA LYS A 287 -7.08 2.15 2.66
C LYS A 287 -7.17 1.37 1.35
N PHE A 288 -6.51 0.21 1.30
CA PHE A 288 -6.64 -0.79 0.24
C PHE A 288 -6.60 -2.18 0.88
N ASP A 289 -7.77 -2.72 1.21
CA ASP A 289 -7.94 -3.96 1.98
C ASP A 289 -8.07 -5.19 1.08
N TYR A 290 -7.50 -5.16 -0.11
CA TYR A 290 -7.71 -6.16 -1.15
C TYR A 290 -6.41 -6.81 -1.59
N CYS A 291 -6.53 -8.08 -2.01
CA CYS A 291 -5.44 -8.93 -2.45
C CYS A 291 -5.91 -9.68 -3.71
N PRO A 292 -5.48 -9.29 -4.91
CA PRO A 292 -5.67 -10.11 -6.10
C PRO A 292 -5.02 -11.48 -5.90
N VAL A 293 -5.70 -12.56 -6.30
CA VAL A 293 -5.21 -13.93 -6.17
C VAL A 293 -5.20 -14.59 -7.54
N LEU A 294 -4.01 -14.84 -8.06
CA LEU A 294 -3.83 -15.54 -9.33
C LEU A 294 -3.96 -17.05 -9.12
N GLU A 295 -5.00 -17.63 -9.70
CA GLU A 295 -5.36 -19.05 -9.56
C GLU A 295 -5.03 -19.81 -10.85
N GLY A 296 -4.36 -20.92 -10.79
CA GLY A 296 -4.14 -21.76 -11.98
C GLY A 296 -2.87 -22.60 -11.89
N PRO A 297 -2.60 -23.42 -12.90
CA PRO A 297 -1.49 -24.38 -12.90
C PRO A 297 -0.12 -23.76 -12.63
N GLY A 298 0.78 -24.54 -12.06
CA GLY A 298 2.18 -24.17 -11.92
C GLY A 298 2.84 -23.90 -13.28
N GLY A 299 3.81 -22.99 -13.32
CA GLY A 299 4.56 -22.67 -14.54
C GLY A 299 3.83 -21.78 -15.56
N PHE A 300 2.67 -21.21 -15.24
CA PHE A 300 1.93 -20.30 -16.13
C PHE A 300 2.38 -18.84 -16.04
N GLY A 301 3.39 -18.53 -15.22
CA GLY A 301 3.99 -17.20 -15.12
C GLY A 301 3.33 -16.27 -14.09
N LYS A 302 2.56 -16.82 -13.12
CA LYS A 302 1.85 -16.03 -12.11
C LYS A 302 2.77 -15.10 -11.31
N SER A 303 3.80 -15.63 -10.67
CA SER A 303 4.77 -14.84 -9.88
C SER A 303 5.57 -13.88 -10.76
N THR A 304 5.96 -14.34 -11.98
CA THR A 304 6.66 -13.49 -12.95
C THR A 304 5.82 -12.28 -13.38
N MET A 305 4.50 -12.45 -13.54
CA MET A 305 3.59 -11.33 -13.82
C MET A 305 3.62 -10.28 -12.71
N VAL A 306 3.57 -10.71 -11.46
CA VAL A 306 3.61 -9.82 -10.29
C VAL A 306 4.95 -9.10 -10.20
N GLU A 307 6.05 -9.83 -10.40
CA GLU A 307 7.41 -9.27 -10.44
C GLU A 307 7.56 -8.23 -11.57
N VAL A 308 7.07 -8.53 -12.77
CA VAL A 308 7.10 -7.58 -13.90
C VAL A 308 6.35 -6.30 -13.55
N LEU A 309 5.17 -6.38 -12.96
CA LEU A 309 4.40 -5.19 -12.58
C LEU A 309 5.12 -4.33 -11.55
N ALA A 310 5.63 -4.94 -10.48
CA ALA A 310 6.34 -4.24 -9.42
C ALA A 310 7.72 -3.71 -9.86
N GLY A 311 8.41 -4.47 -10.68
CA GLY A 311 9.85 -4.39 -10.92
C GLY A 311 10.61 -5.21 -9.87
N SER A 312 11.62 -5.97 -10.30
CA SER A 312 12.35 -6.93 -9.46
C SER A 312 12.95 -6.33 -8.18
N ALA A 313 13.35 -5.05 -8.23
CA ALA A 313 13.89 -4.35 -7.06
C ALA A 313 12.86 -4.09 -5.95
N TYR A 314 11.56 -4.14 -6.26
CA TYR A 314 10.47 -3.79 -5.34
C TYR A 314 9.44 -4.91 -5.19
N PHE A 315 9.84 -6.13 -5.54
CA PHE A 315 9.06 -7.36 -5.45
C PHE A 315 9.72 -8.36 -4.49
N SER A 316 8.93 -9.15 -3.80
CA SER A 316 9.39 -10.33 -3.08
C SER A 316 8.30 -11.40 -3.05
N ASP A 317 8.72 -12.65 -3.24
CA ASP A 317 7.98 -13.90 -3.06
C ASP A 317 8.54 -14.74 -1.90
N THR A 318 9.36 -14.15 -1.05
CA THR A 318 9.93 -14.84 0.12
C THR A 318 8.82 -15.40 0.99
N HIS A 319 9.02 -16.58 1.58
CA HIS A 319 7.99 -17.21 2.40
C HIS A 319 7.45 -16.28 3.50
N PHE A 320 6.13 -16.13 3.52
CA PHE A 320 5.41 -15.22 4.41
C PHE A 320 4.96 -15.96 5.68
N ASP A 321 5.64 -15.72 6.78
CA ASP A 321 5.22 -16.21 8.09
C ASP A 321 4.43 -15.16 8.86
N VAL A 322 3.11 -15.19 8.68
CA VAL A 322 2.17 -14.24 9.33
C VAL A 322 2.17 -14.37 10.85
N SER A 323 2.55 -15.52 11.38
CA SER A 323 2.53 -15.79 12.83
C SER A 323 3.58 -14.97 13.60
N ARG A 324 4.63 -14.53 12.92
CA ARG A 324 5.75 -13.79 13.51
C ARG A 324 5.52 -12.27 13.62
N GLY A 325 4.32 -11.79 13.37
CA GLY A 325 3.90 -10.41 13.61
C GLY A 325 4.89 -9.32 13.15
N LYS A 326 5.91 -9.03 13.96
CA LYS A 326 6.93 -8.03 13.66
C LYS A 326 7.74 -8.35 12.40
N GLU A 327 8.18 -9.59 12.23
CA GLU A 327 9.01 -10.00 11.10
C GLU A 327 8.24 -9.86 9.78
N GLY A 328 6.95 -10.20 9.77
CA GLY A 328 6.09 -9.98 8.60
C GLY A 328 5.94 -8.51 8.24
N GLN A 329 5.89 -7.61 9.24
CA GLN A 329 5.86 -6.17 9.00
C GLN A 329 7.21 -5.63 8.46
N GLU A 330 8.34 -6.16 8.93
CA GLU A 330 9.66 -5.81 8.40
C GLU A 330 9.85 -6.30 6.95
N GLN A 331 9.32 -7.49 6.60
CA GLN A 331 9.44 -8.09 5.27
C GLN A 331 8.80 -7.26 4.15
N VAL A 332 7.73 -6.51 4.44
CA VAL A 332 7.05 -5.69 3.41
C VAL A 332 7.64 -4.29 3.25
N GLN A 333 8.62 -3.91 4.09
CA GLN A 333 9.29 -2.61 3.96
C GLN A 333 10.21 -2.60 2.74
N GLY A 334 10.17 -1.51 1.98
CA GLY A 334 10.97 -1.37 0.77
C GLY A 334 10.40 -2.07 -0.44
N LEU A 335 9.22 -2.71 -0.32
CA LEU A 335 8.56 -3.39 -1.41
C LEU A 335 7.31 -2.62 -1.88
N TRP A 336 7.08 -2.66 -3.16
CA TRP A 336 5.85 -2.16 -3.78
C TRP A 336 4.78 -3.25 -3.85
N VAL A 337 5.20 -4.48 -4.17
CA VAL A 337 4.32 -5.65 -4.16
C VAL A 337 5.00 -6.82 -3.45
N TYR A 338 4.23 -7.49 -2.61
CA TYR A 338 4.65 -8.72 -1.93
C TYR A 338 3.72 -9.86 -2.32
N GLU A 339 4.29 -10.98 -2.77
CA GLU A 339 3.54 -12.19 -3.12
C GLU A 339 3.37 -13.12 -1.92
N ILE A 340 2.13 -13.48 -1.64
CA ILE A 340 1.78 -14.58 -0.71
C ILE A 340 1.61 -15.82 -1.57
N ALA A 341 2.69 -16.58 -1.74
CA ALA A 341 2.69 -17.79 -2.52
C ALA A 341 1.90 -18.92 -1.85
N GLU A 342 1.33 -19.81 -2.66
CA GLU A 342 0.63 -21.02 -2.20
C GLU A 342 -0.47 -20.76 -1.14
N LEU A 343 -1.33 -19.77 -1.41
CA LEU A 343 -2.37 -19.33 -0.46
C LEU A 343 -3.27 -20.48 0.03
N ALA A 344 -3.46 -21.53 -0.76
CA ALA A 344 -4.23 -22.72 -0.40
C ALA A 344 -3.63 -23.53 0.77
N ASN A 345 -2.33 -23.45 0.99
CA ASN A 345 -1.64 -24.19 2.03
C ASN A 345 -1.86 -23.63 3.43
N PHE A 346 -2.34 -22.38 3.54
CA PHE A 346 -2.59 -21.75 4.84
C PHE A 346 -3.83 -22.32 5.53
N GLY A 347 -3.70 -22.63 6.82
CA GLY A 347 -4.81 -23.04 7.67
C GLY A 347 -5.79 -21.90 7.97
N LYS A 348 -6.96 -22.24 8.54
CA LYS A 348 -8.01 -21.24 8.86
C LYS A 348 -7.50 -20.11 9.78
N ALA A 349 -6.68 -20.43 10.77
CA ALA A 349 -6.10 -19.44 11.70
C ALA A 349 -5.14 -18.49 10.98
N GLU A 350 -4.29 -19.02 10.10
CA GLU A 350 -3.33 -18.25 9.31
C GLU A 350 -4.03 -17.33 8.31
N ILE A 351 -5.07 -17.81 7.63
CA ILE A 351 -5.93 -16.99 6.75
C ILE A 351 -6.54 -15.81 7.54
N GLY A 352 -6.93 -16.03 8.80
CA GLY A 352 -7.39 -14.96 9.68
C GLY A 352 -6.33 -13.89 9.93
N LEU A 353 -5.08 -14.30 10.16
CA LEU A 353 -3.94 -13.40 10.32
C LEU A 353 -3.61 -12.66 9.02
N ILE A 354 -3.63 -13.36 7.87
CA ILE A 354 -3.44 -12.75 6.54
C ILE A 354 -4.52 -11.68 6.30
N LYS A 355 -5.80 -11.95 6.58
CA LYS A 355 -6.89 -10.98 6.46
C LYS A 355 -6.65 -9.73 7.32
N ALA A 356 -6.18 -9.90 8.56
CA ALA A 356 -5.82 -8.80 9.44
C ALA A 356 -4.63 -8.00 8.88
N PHE A 357 -3.62 -8.71 8.36
CA PHE A 357 -2.42 -8.10 7.77
C PHE A 357 -2.75 -7.30 6.50
N ILE A 358 -3.60 -7.82 5.59
CA ILE A 358 -4.07 -7.08 4.40
C ILE A 358 -4.73 -5.75 4.81
N THR A 359 -5.50 -5.75 5.89
CA THR A 359 -6.29 -4.59 6.34
C THR A 359 -5.44 -3.49 6.99
N ALA A 360 -4.22 -3.80 7.41
CA ALA A 360 -3.37 -2.84 8.10
C ALA A 360 -2.98 -1.67 7.18
N LYS A 361 -3.15 -0.45 7.69
CA LYS A 361 -2.76 0.80 7.02
C LYS A 361 -1.37 1.26 7.43
N VAL A 362 -0.96 0.90 8.64
CA VAL A 362 0.30 1.32 9.26
C VAL A 362 0.92 0.10 9.92
N ASP A 363 2.16 -0.16 9.62
CA ASP A 363 2.98 -1.15 10.30
C ASP A 363 3.67 -0.46 11.47
N ARG A 364 3.52 -1.01 12.67
CA ARG A 364 4.06 -0.42 13.89
C ARG A 364 4.93 -1.41 14.63
N TYR A 365 6.22 -1.19 14.55
CA TYR A 365 7.21 -2.07 15.19
C TYR A 365 8.49 -1.31 15.53
N ARG A 366 9.36 -1.95 16.31
CA ARG A 366 10.69 -1.45 16.58
C ARG A 366 11.65 -2.10 15.55
N PRO A 367 12.26 -1.32 14.65
CA PRO A 367 13.23 -1.87 13.68
C PRO A 367 14.34 -2.65 14.36
N SER A 368 14.92 -3.59 13.63
CA SER A 368 16.11 -4.30 14.10
C SER A 368 17.22 -3.28 14.36
N TYR A 369 17.77 -3.30 15.59
CA TYR A 369 18.72 -2.29 16.12
C TYR A 369 18.13 -0.89 16.42
N GLY A 370 16.86 -0.64 16.15
CA GLY A 370 16.19 0.60 16.53
C GLY A 370 16.00 0.72 18.04
N ARG A 371 15.96 1.95 18.55
CA ARG A 371 15.75 2.24 20.00
C ARG A 371 14.28 2.41 20.36
N THR A 372 13.47 2.87 19.42
CA THR A 372 12.07 3.25 19.60
C THR A 372 11.15 2.44 18.68
N VAL A 373 9.86 2.37 19.05
CA VAL A 373 8.82 1.86 18.16
C VAL A 373 8.48 2.97 17.16
N GLU A 374 8.47 2.62 15.90
CA GLU A 374 8.18 3.53 14.79
C GLU A 374 6.90 3.10 14.08
N SER A 375 6.30 4.03 13.35
CA SER A 375 5.09 3.81 12.58
C SER A 375 5.37 4.04 11.11
N TYR A 376 5.16 3.01 10.28
CA TYR A 376 5.40 3.02 8.86
C TYR A 376 4.07 2.94 8.11
N PRO A 377 3.58 4.04 7.52
CA PRO A 377 2.41 4.00 6.64
C PRO A 377 2.65 3.01 5.50
N ARG A 378 1.75 2.03 5.35
CA ARG A 378 1.96 0.94 4.41
C ARG A 378 1.96 1.42 2.96
N GLN A 379 2.98 1.03 2.21
CA GLN A 379 3.16 1.33 0.80
C GLN A 379 3.08 0.07 -0.09
N CYS A 380 3.22 -1.09 0.53
CA CYS A 380 3.16 -2.38 -0.13
C CYS A 380 1.73 -2.83 -0.42
N LEU A 381 1.50 -3.42 -1.60
CA LEU A 381 0.29 -4.15 -1.98
C LEU A 381 0.57 -5.65 -1.92
N LEU A 382 -0.41 -6.43 -1.47
CA LEU A 382 -0.30 -7.88 -1.36
C LEU A 382 -1.00 -8.55 -2.53
N VAL A 383 -0.37 -9.57 -3.11
CA VAL A 383 -0.92 -10.42 -4.17
C VAL A 383 -0.80 -11.87 -3.73
N GLY A 384 -1.84 -12.66 -3.89
CA GLY A 384 -1.80 -14.10 -3.64
C GLY A 384 -1.57 -14.90 -4.91
N THR A 385 -0.92 -16.06 -4.79
CA THR A 385 -0.91 -17.07 -5.86
C THR A 385 -1.31 -18.42 -5.30
N THR A 386 -1.98 -19.24 -6.12
CA THR A 386 -2.36 -20.61 -5.77
C THR A 386 -2.50 -21.47 -7.01
N ASN A 387 -2.31 -22.77 -6.84
CA ASN A 387 -2.58 -23.75 -7.88
C ASN A 387 -3.99 -24.39 -7.74
N GLU A 388 -4.70 -24.08 -6.66
CA GLU A 388 -6.03 -24.61 -6.37
C GLU A 388 -7.11 -23.56 -6.71
N SER A 389 -8.28 -24.05 -7.15
CA SER A 389 -9.45 -23.23 -7.43
C SER A 389 -10.34 -23.00 -6.20
N THR A 390 -10.18 -23.81 -5.14
CA THR A 390 -10.94 -23.70 -3.89
C THR A 390 -9.95 -23.60 -2.72
N TYR A 391 -9.84 -22.42 -2.12
CA TYR A 391 -8.85 -22.14 -1.06
C TYR A 391 -9.39 -21.27 0.08
N LEU A 392 -10.59 -20.71 -0.06
CA LEU A 392 -11.21 -19.90 0.98
C LEU A 392 -11.91 -20.82 2.00
N ARG A 393 -11.30 -20.97 3.17
CA ARG A 393 -11.76 -21.88 4.24
C ARG A 393 -12.72 -21.26 5.24
N ASP A 394 -12.91 -19.95 5.18
CA ASP A 394 -13.77 -19.20 6.09
C ASP A 394 -14.71 -18.33 5.27
N ARG A 395 -16.01 -18.37 5.58
CA ARG A 395 -17.03 -17.58 4.89
C ARG A 395 -16.99 -16.10 5.22
N THR A 396 -16.28 -15.71 6.29
CA THR A 396 -16.22 -14.32 6.74
C THR A 396 -14.98 -13.58 6.20
N GLY A 397 -15.18 -12.33 5.79
CA GLY A 397 -14.09 -11.45 5.40
C GLY A 397 -13.39 -11.77 4.08
N ASN A 398 -13.98 -12.62 3.23
CA ASN A 398 -13.43 -13.03 1.93
C ASN A 398 -13.42 -11.90 0.91
N ARG A 399 -14.16 -10.81 1.13
CA ARG A 399 -14.15 -9.61 0.27
C ARG A 399 -12.75 -9.07 -0.04
N ARG A 400 -11.75 -9.43 0.78
CA ARG A 400 -10.36 -9.03 0.59
C ARG A 400 -9.66 -9.75 -0.55
N PHE A 401 -10.09 -10.96 -0.88
CA PHE A 401 -9.48 -11.77 -1.92
C PHE A 401 -10.22 -11.56 -3.25
N TRP A 402 -9.46 -11.24 -4.28
CA TRP A 402 -9.98 -11.06 -5.64
C TRP A 402 -9.47 -12.18 -6.54
N PRO A 403 -10.23 -13.26 -6.71
CA PRO A 403 -9.86 -14.39 -7.55
C PRO A 403 -9.62 -13.99 -9.02
N VAL A 404 -8.47 -14.34 -9.57
CA VAL A 404 -8.13 -14.14 -10.98
C VAL A 404 -7.76 -15.48 -11.58
N PRO A 405 -8.66 -16.15 -12.29
CA PRO A 405 -8.40 -17.45 -12.91
C PRO A 405 -7.41 -17.30 -14.08
N VAL A 406 -6.29 -18.00 -14.01
CA VAL A 406 -5.27 -18.06 -15.05
C VAL A 406 -5.33 -19.43 -15.72
N ARG A 407 -6.04 -19.49 -16.84
CA ARG A 407 -6.24 -20.73 -17.64
C ARG A 407 -5.23 -20.93 -18.74
N CYS A 408 -4.58 -19.84 -19.16
CA CYS A 408 -3.58 -19.82 -20.21
C CYS A 408 -2.24 -19.33 -19.68
N ARG A 409 -1.15 -19.56 -20.42
CA ARG A 409 0.14 -18.95 -20.11
C ARG A 409 0.05 -17.44 -20.19
N ILE A 410 0.58 -16.77 -19.18
CA ILE A 410 0.58 -15.32 -19.09
C ILE A 410 1.51 -14.75 -20.17
N ARG A 411 1.06 -13.70 -20.86
CA ARG A 411 1.81 -13.00 -21.92
C ARG A 411 2.86 -12.05 -21.32
N ILE A 412 3.89 -12.63 -20.73
CA ILE A 412 4.94 -11.88 -20.01
C ILE A 412 5.65 -10.87 -20.91
N GLY A 413 6.03 -11.26 -22.14
CA GLY A 413 6.71 -10.37 -23.09
C GLY A 413 5.88 -9.13 -23.44
N TRP A 414 4.57 -9.30 -23.62
CA TRP A 414 3.65 -8.18 -23.81
C TRP A 414 3.57 -7.28 -22.57
N LEU A 415 3.43 -7.87 -21.40
CA LEU A 415 3.32 -7.12 -20.15
C LEU A 415 4.58 -6.29 -19.87
N GLN A 416 5.76 -6.83 -20.14
CA GLN A 416 7.03 -6.11 -20.05
C GLN A 416 7.05 -4.87 -20.96
N LYS A 417 6.59 -5.00 -22.20
CA LYS A 417 6.50 -3.88 -23.15
C LYS A 417 5.48 -2.81 -22.73
N MET A 418 4.35 -3.23 -22.14
CA MET A 418 3.24 -2.33 -21.80
C MET A 418 3.29 -1.76 -20.39
N ARG A 419 4.14 -2.30 -19.53
CA ARG A 419 4.20 -1.94 -18.09
C ARG A 419 4.23 -0.44 -17.85
N GLU A 420 5.10 0.28 -18.53
CA GLU A 420 5.24 1.73 -18.33
C GLU A 420 3.98 2.49 -18.72
N GLN A 421 3.33 2.11 -19.84
CA GLN A 421 2.09 2.75 -20.28
C GLN A 421 0.91 2.42 -19.34
N LEU A 422 0.83 1.20 -18.84
CA LEU A 422 -0.18 0.82 -17.84
C LEU A 422 -0.01 1.60 -16.52
N LEU A 423 1.23 1.76 -16.08
CA LEU A 423 1.53 2.55 -14.88
C LEU A 423 1.32 4.05 -15.11
N ALA A 424 1.65 4.57 -16.30
CA ALA A 424 1.39 5.96 -16.68
C ALA A 424 -0.11 6.27 -16.71
N GLU A 425 -0.93 5.37 -17.28
CA GLU A 425 -2.39 5.49 -17.28
C GLU A 425 -2.96 5.46 -15.85
N ALA A 426 -2.51 4.50 -15.03
CA ALA A 426 -2.94 4.41 -13.63
C ALA A 426 -2.53 5.66 -12.83
N TYR A 427 -1.35 6.22 -13.06
CA TYR A 427 -0.89 7.45 -12.43
C TYR A 427 -1.72 8.66 -12.88
N ALA A 428 -2.02 8.78 -14.18
CA ALA A 428 -2.90 9.83 -14.69
C ALA A 428 -4.31 9.76 -14.07
N MET A 429 -4.86 8.56 -13.90
CA MET A 429 -6.15 8.35 -13.21
C MET A 429 -6.08 8.68 -11.71
N TYR A 430 -4.96 8.36 -11.03
CA TYR A 430 -4.73 8.78 -9.65
C TYR A 430 -4.75 10.30 -9.53
N MET A 431 -4.08 11.02 -10.42
CA MET A 431 -4.07 12.50 -10.44
C MET A 431 -5.46 13.10 -10.67
N GLN A 432 -6.36 12.37 -11.33
CA GLN A 432 -7.76 12.75 -11.51
C GLN A 432 -8.67 12.38 -10.33
N GLY A 433 -8.15 11.72 -9.31
CA GLY A 433 -8.92 11.27 -8.16
C GLY A 433 -9.89 10.13 -8.46
N VAL A 434 -9.62 9.30 -9.49
CA VAL A 434 -10.47 8.17 -9.85
C VAL A 434 -10.53 7.16 -8.69
N PRO A 435 -11.73 6.67 -8.29
CA PRO A 435 -11.87 5.65 -7.26
C PRO A 435 -11.09 4.37 -7.59
N PHE A 436 -10.41 3.81 -6.59
CA PHE A 436 -9.57 2.62 -6.73
C PHE A 436 -10.06 1.40 -5.92
N THR A 437 -11.33 1.43 -5.53
CA THR A 437 -12.01 0.34 -4.82
C THR A 437 -13.42 0.16 -5.37
N PRO A 438 -13.99 -1.05 -5.32
CA PRO A 438 -15.35 -1.30 -5.78
C PRO A 438 -16.38 -0.54 -4.95
N THR A 439 -17.48 -0.14 -5.60
CA THR A 439 -18.69 0.33 -4.92
C THR A 439 -19.42 -0.86 -4.26
N ALA A 440 -20.31 -0.60 -3.32
CA ALA A 440 -21.11 -1.65 -2.67
C ALA A 440 -21.93 -2.48 -3.67
N ASP A 441 -22.50 -1.87 -4.71
CA ASP A 441 -23.20 -2.57 -5.78
C ASP A 441 -22.26 -3.48 -6.59
N GLN A 442 -21.10 -2.97 -7.01
CA GLN A 442 -20.09 -3.76 -7.70
C GLN A 442 -19.61 -4.92 -6.82
N GLU A 443 -19.37 -4.68 -5.53
CA GLU A 443 -18.95 -5.73 -4.59
C GLU A 443 -20.00 -6.85 -4.52
N ALA A 444 -21.26 -6.51 -4.30
CA ALA A 444 -22.35 -7.50 -4.22
C ALA A 444 -22.59 -8.25 -5.53
N ARG A 445 -22.58 -7.55 -6.66
CA ARG A 445 -22.97 -8.13 -7.96
C ARG A 445 -21.84 -8.90 -8.65
N LEU A 446 -20.56 -8.51 -8.45
CA LEU A 446 -19.43 -9.03 -9.21
C LEU A 446 -18.40 -9.76 -8.33
N PHE A 447 -18.05 -9.20 -7.17
CA PHE A 447 -16.96 -9.73 -6.36
C PHE A 447 -17.42 -10.88 -5.46
N VAL A 448 -18.54 -10.73 -4.76
CA VAL A 448 -19.06 -11.77 -3.85
C VAL A 448 -19.28 -13.10 -4.57
N PRO A 449 -19.94 -13.19 -5.75
CA PRO A 449 -20.10 -14.46 -6.44
C PRO A 449 -18.78 -15.14 -6.82
N MET A 450 -17.77 -14.35 -7.17
CA MET A 450 -16.45 -14.88 -7.49
C MET A 450 -15.73 -15.43 -6.27
N GLN A 451 -15.92 -14.82 -5.10
CA GLN A 451 -15.35 -15.26 -3.82
C GLN A 451 -16.06 -16.53 -3.31
N ASP A 452 -17.39 -16.57 -3.40
CA ASP A 452 -18.18 -17.71 -2.94
C ASP A 452 -17.86 -18.98 -3.72
N SER A 453 -17.61 -18.88 -5.02
CA SER A 453 -17.19 -20.02 -5.84
C SER A 453 -15.80 -20.59 -5.48
N ARG A 454 -15.02 -19.93 -4.61
CA ARG A 454 -13.71 -20.39 -4.11
C ARG A 454 -13.75 -20.93 -2.67
N LEU A 455 -14.94 -21.00 -2.10
CA LEU A 455 -15.12 -21.60 -0.78
C LEU A 455 -14.82 -23.10 -0.82
N VAL A 456 -13.98 -23.55 0.12
CA VAL A 456 -13.78 -24.99 0.33
C VAL A 456 -15.04 -25.54 0.96
N GLU A 457 -15.86 -26.24 0.18
CA GLU A 457 -16.97 -27.00 0.71
C GLU A 457 -16.42 -28.21 1.48
N THR A 458 -16.70 -28.26 2.77
CA THR A 458 -16.46 -29.50 3.52
C THR A 458 -17.48 -30.55 3.04
N ALA A 459 -17.08 -31.82 2.97
CA ALA A 459 -17.99 -32.92 2.61
C ALA A 459 -19.29 -32.91 3.43
N VAL A 460 -19.21 -32.40 4.66
CA VAL A 460 -20.37 -32.21 5.55
C VAL A 460 -21.33 -31.16 5.01
N LEU A 461 -20.85 -30.05 4.42
CA LEU A 461 -21.71 -28.97 3.92
C LEU A 461 -22.37 -29.36 2.59
N SER A 462 -21.63 -30.06 1.71
CA SER A 462 -22.23 -30.65 0.49
C SER A 462 -23.33 -31.66 0.84
N GLU A 463 -23.10 -32.51 1.85
CA GLU A 463 -24.13 -33.45 2.29
C GLU A 463 -25.29 -32.74 3.01
N LEU A 464 -25.06 -31.59 3.68
CA LEU A 464 -26.11 -30.80 4.28
C LEU A 464 -27.09 -30.25 3.21
N LEU A 465 -26.57 -29.74 2.10
CA LEU A 465 -27.37 -29.32 0.96
C LEU A 465 -28.19 -30.49 0.44
N ASN A 466 -27.57 -31.65 0.24
CA ASN A 466 -28.23 -32.88 -0.17
C ASN A 466 -29.37 -33.30 0.78
N VAL A 467 -29.10 -33.24 2.11
CA VAL A 467 -30.11 -33.57 3.13
C VAL A 467 -31.32 -32.64 3.06
N LEU A 468 -31.11 -31.35 2.85
CA LEU A 468 -32.19 -30.34 2.81
C LEU A 468 -32.95 -30.31 1.49
N THR A 469 -32.38 -30.83 0.40
CA THR A 469 -32.99 -30.84 -0.94
C THR A 469 -33.54 -32.20 -1.36
N ARG A 470 -33.08 -33.29 -0.74
CA ARG A 470 -33.55 -34.66 -1.06
C ARG A 470 -34.96 -34.95 -0.55
N THR A 471 -35.59 -35.97 -1.16
CA THR A 471 -36.82 -36.59 -0.68
C THR A 471 -36.64 -37.16 0.75
N PRO A 472 -37.66 -37.13 1.61
CA PRO A 472 -37.52 -37.49 3.02
C PRO A 472 -36.91 -38.88 3.23
N VAL A 473 -35.84 -38.95 3.99
CA VAL A 473 -35.30 -40.20 4.52
C VAL A 473 -35.69 -40.28 5.98
N ALA A 474 -36.45 -41.31 6.35
CA ALA A 474 -36.77 -41.57 7.74
C ALA A 474 -35.46 -41.96 8.49
N THR A 475 -34.98 -41.08 9.32
CA THR A 475 -33.90 -41.43 10.28
C THR A 475 -34.53 -42.19 11.42
N GLY A 476 -33.92 -43.29 11.92
CA GLY A 476 -34.46 -44.19 12.93
C GLY A 476 -34.90 -43.58 14.28
N ILE A 477 -34.95 -42.28 14.40
CA ILE A 477 -35.34 -41.49 15.57
C ILE A 477 -36.60 -40.66 15.30
N GLY A 478 -37.30 -40.89 14.19
CA GLY A 478 -38.57 -40.23 13.89
C GLY A 478 -38.48 -38.76 13.45
N ALA A 479 -37.31 -38.20 13.29
CA ALA A 479 -37.10 -36.87 12.72
C ALA A 479 -36.85 -36.97 11.22
N VAL A 480 -37.67 -36.30 10.42
CA VAL A 480 -37.49 -36.19 8.97
C VAL A 480 -37.05 -34.78 8.63
N VAL A 481 -35.88 -34.66 8.03
CA VAL A 481 -35.40 -33.40 7.48
C VAL A 481 -35.40 -33.53 5.96
N ASN A 482 -36.12 -32.65 5.29
CA ASN A 482 -36.23 -32.64 3.83
C ASN A 482 -36.59 -31.25 3.30
N GLN A 483 -36.70 -31.11 1.99
CA GLN A 483 -37.06 -29.84 1.32
C GLN A 483 -38.43 -29.26 1.77
N LEU A 484 -39.30 -30.06 2.39
CA LEU A 484 -40.62 -29.63 2.88
C LEU A 484 -40.59 -29.17 4.34
N THR A 485 -39.44 -29.25 5.01
CA THR A 485 -39.31 -28.87 6.41
C THR A 485 -39.19 -27.34 6.54
N ASP A 486 -40.16 -26.69 7.16
CA ASP A 486 -40.17 -25.23 7.33
C ASP A 486 -39.24 -24.76 8.45
N PHE A 487 -38.92 -25.66 9.37
CA PHE A 487 -38.08 -25.35 10.52
C PHE A 487 -37.23 -26.56 10.91
N VAL A 488 -35.92 -26.34 11.05
CA VAL A 488 -34.97 -27.39 11.43
C VAL A 488 -34.07 -26.93 12.57
N THR A 489 -33.73 -27.85 13.47
CA THR A 489 -32.76 -27.61 14.53
C THR A 489 -31.36 -28.13 14.14
N ILE A 490 -30.29 -27.59 14.75
CA ILE A 490 -28.92 -28.09 14.52
C ILE A 490 -28.82 -29.57 14.85
N SER A 491 -29.47 -30.02 15.94
CA SER A 491 -29.49 -31.46 16.31
C SER A 491 -30.14 -32.35 15.26
N GLN A 492 -31.22 -31.90 14.62
CA GLN A 492 -31.86 -32.65 13.51
C GLN A 492 -30.91 -32.73 12.30
N LEU A 493 -30.25 -31.63 11.96
CA LEU A 493 -29.28 -31.57 10.87
C LEU A 493 -28.09 -32.51 11.12
N THR A 494 -27.47 -32.46 12.31
CA THR A 494 -26.37 -33.38 12.66
C THR A 494 -26.79 -34.84 12.63
N THR A 495 -28.00 -35.17 13.08
CA THR A 495 -28.54 -36.53 13.00
C THR A 495 -28.74 -36.96 11.55
N ALA A 496 -29.30 -36.09 10.70
CA ALA A 496 -29.53 -36.38 9.27
C ALA A 496 -28.21 -36.55 8.49
N LEU A 497 -27.14 -35.90 8.92
CA LEU A 497 -25.76 -36.09 8.40
C LEU A 497 -25.09 -37.37 8.91
N GLY A 498 -25.78 -38.20 9.69
CA GLY A 498 -25.22 -39.44 10.26
C GLY A 498 -24.18 -39.21 11.36
N VAL A 499 -24.14 -38.01 11.92
CA VAL A 499 -23.22 -37.70 13.03
C VAL A 499 -23.92 -38.01 14.35
N ASP A 500 -23.35 -38.97 15.10
CA ASP A 500 -23.84 -39.31 16.43
C ASP A 500 -23.79 -38.07 17.34
N ALA A 501 -24.85 -37.83 18.10
CA ALA A 501 -24.95 -36.70 19.02
C ALA A 501 -23.76 -36.65 20.01
N ALA A 502 -23.16 -37.78 20.37
CA ALA A 502 -21.98 -37.89 21.18
C ALA A 502 -20.68 -37.42 20.47
N LYS A 503 -20.68 -37.38 19.12
CA LYS A 503 -19.56 -36.97 18.26
C LYS A 503 -19.76 -35.56 17.69
N SER A 504 -20.92 -34.94 17.89
CA SER A 504 -21.16 -33.55 17.53
C SER A 504 -20.26 -32.65 18.41
N ASN A 505 -19.51 -31.80 17.79
CA ASN A 505 -18.64 -30.83 18.48
C ASN A 505 -19.03 -29.39 18.11
N ALA A 506 -18.61 -28.45 18.93
CA ALA A 506 -18.92 -27.04 18.73
C ALA A 506 -18.40 -26.48 17.37
N ALA A 507 -17.36 -27.09 16.81
CA ALA A 507 -16.80 -26.69 15.51
C ALA A 507 -17.75 -27.05 14.36
N LEU A 508 -18.27 -28.30 14.34
CA LEU A 508 -19.23 -28.77 13.34
C LEU A 508 -20.54 -27.98 13.43
N GLU A 509 -21.08 -27.79 14.65
CA GLU A 509 -22.28 -26.97 14.82
C GLU A 509 -22.07 -25.52 14.37
N GLY A 510 -20.87 -24.97 14.61
CA GLY A 510 -20.50 -23.64 14.13
C GLY A 510 -20.46 -23.56 12.60
N GLN A 511 -19.96 -24.58 11.91
CA GLN A 511 -19.97 -24.67 10.45
C GLN A 511 -21.39 -24.74 9.90
N ILE A 512 -22.24 -25.60 10.47
CA ILE A 512 -23.63 -25.72 10.07
C ILE A 512 -24.38 -24.39 10.26
N ARG A 513 -24.18 -23.72 11.42
CA ARG A 513 -24.79 -22.40 11.67
C ARG A 513 -24.35 -21.37 10.63
N SER A 514 -23.06 -21.25 10.39
CA SER A 514 -22.51 -20.31 9.41
C SER A 514 -23.03 -20.58 8.01
N TRP A 515 -23.23 -21.85 7.64
CA TRP A 515 -23.79 -22.22 6.35
C TRP A 515 -25.27 -21.87 6.26
N MET A 516 -26.09 -22.18 7.29
CA MET A 516 -27.52 -21.85 7.33
C MET A 516 -27.78 -20.34 7.24
N ASP A 517 -26.98 -19.53 8.01
CA ASP A 517 -27.06 -18.08 7.98
C ASP A 517 -26.71 -17.52 6.58
N HIS A 518 -25.72 -18.12 5.90
CA HIS A 518 -25.32 -17.74 4.54
C HIS A 518 -26.39 -18.07 3.49
N GLU A 519 -27.04 -19.23 3.63
CA GLU A 519 -28.14 -19.66 2.74
C GLU A 519 -29.47 -18.94 3.02
N GLY A 520 -29.44 -17.92 3.86
CA GLY A 520 -30.59 -17.07 4.15
C GLY A 520 -31.62 -17.69 5.08
N TRP A 521 -31.27 -18.78 5.81
CA TRP A 521 -32.15 -19.37 6.81
C TRP A 521 -32.15 -18.50 8.05
N GLU A 522 -33.36 -18.06 8.48
CA GLU A 522 -33.50 -17.18 9.66
C GLU A 522 -33.50 -17.98 10.96
N ARG A 523 -32.73 -17.56 11.93
CA ARG A 523 -32.66 -18.18 13.25
C ARG A 523 -33.83 -17.75 14.12
N GLU A 524 -34.67 -18.73 14.51
CA GLU A 524 -35.85 -18.49 15.34
C GLU A 524 -35.94 -19.49 16.50
N LYS A 525 -36.69 -19.13 17.53
CA LYS A 525 -37.00 -20.03 18.66
C LYS A 525 -38.44 -20.48 18.57
N ARG A 526 -38.68 -21.79 18.27
CA ARG A 526 -39.98 -22.38 18.18
C ARG A 526 -40.20 -23.46 19.24
N GLN A 527 -41.46 -23.76 19.49
CA GLN A 527 -41.84 -24.85 20.38
C GLN A 527 -42.01 -26.13 19.56
N ILE A 528 -41.21 -27.15 19.87
CA ILE A 528 -41.27 -28.48 19.26
C ILE A 528 -41.58 -29.48 20.36
N ASN A 529 -42.66 -30.25 20.23
CA ASN A 529 -43.07 -31.27 21.21
C ASN A 529 -43.07 -30.75 22.67
N GLY A 530 -43.55 -29.53 22.87
CA GLY A 530 -43.63 -28.95 24.20
C GLY A 530 -42.33 -28.28 24.72
N VAL A 531 -41.21 -28.43 24.05
CA VAL A 531 -39.89 -27.85 24.41
C VAL A 531 -39.53 -26.70 23.47
N ARG A 532 -39.10 -25.57 24.02
CA ARG A 532 -38.62 -24.44 23.22
C ARG A 532 -37.18 -24.71 22.77
N ALA A 533 -36.98 -24.82 21.44
CA ALA A 533 -35.67 -25.03 20.82
C ALA A 533 -35.34 -23.91 19.82
N TRP A 534 -34.05 -23.61 19.69
CA TRP A 534 -33.52 -22.78 18.61
C TRP A 534 -33.38 -23.62 17.33
N GLY A 535 -33.80 -23.07 16.20
CA GLY A 535 -33.64 -23.67 14.89
C GLY A 535 -33.60 -22.60 13.81
N TYR A 536 -33.75 -23.06 12.57
CA TYR A 536 -33.70 -22.26 11.37
C TYR A 536 -34.99 -22.41 10.58
N VAL A 537 -35.53 -21.28 10.14
CA VAL A 537 -36.75 -21.19 9.31
C VAL A 537 -36.33 -21.16 7.85
N ARG A 538 -37.00 -21.93 7.03
CA ARG A 538 -36.76 -21.99 5.58
C ARG A 538 -37.06 -20.65 4.91
N PRO A 539 -36.15 -20.11 4.05
CA PRO A 539 -36.46 -18.99 3.17
C PRO A 539 -37.58 -19.36 2.18
N SER A 540 -38.41 -18.39 1.79
CA SER A 540 -39.49 -18.58 0.85
C SER A 540 -39.04 -19.05 -0.55
N GLU A 541 -37.81 -18.71 -0.93
CA GLU A 541 -37.20 -19.05 -2.23
C GLU A 541 -36.15 -20.19 -2.12
N TRP A 542 -36.27 -21.04 -1.09
CA TRP A 542 -35.38 -22.18 -0.93
C TRP A 542 -36.00 -23.47 -1.54
N PRO A 543 -35.24 -24.35 -2.24
CA PRO A 543 -33.82 -24.20 -2.58
C PRO A 543 -33.61 -23.08 -3.60
N PRO A 544 -32.45 -22.40 -3.58
CA PRO A 544 -32.12 -21.44 -4.63
C PRO A 544 -32.22 -22.15 -5.98
N VAL A 545 -32.77 -21.46 -6.97
CA VAL A 545 -32.89 -22.02 -8.34
C VAL A 545 -31.49 -22.49 -8.74
N GLU A 546 -31.34 -23.77 -9.09
CA GLU A 546 -30.06 -24.36 -9.49
C GLU A 546 -29.38 -23.46 -10.50
N VAL A 547 -28.28 -22.84 -10.09
CA VAL A 547 -27.30 -22.37 -11.04
C VAL A 547 -26.74 -23.66 -11.65
N PRO A 548 -26.88 -23.91 -12.97
CA PRO A 548 -26.42 -25.14 -13.58
C PRO A 548 -24.97 -25.36 -13.15
N GLU A 549 -24.67 -26.57 -12.64
CA GLU A 549 -23.31 -26.97 -12.31
C GLU A 549 -22.39 -26.61 -13.48
N PRO A 550 -21.20 -26.03 -13.20
CA PRO A 550 -20.19 -25.92 -14.24
C PRO A 550 -20.01 -27.33 -14.83
N PRO A 551 -19.98 -27.49 -16.16
CA PRO A 551 -19.87 -28.80 -16.78
C PRO A 551 -18.75 -29.60 -16.14
N ALA A 552 -19.02 -30.86 -15.76
CA ALA A 552 -18.09 -31.73 -15.03
C ALA A 552 -16.81 -32.07 -15.81
N ASP A 553 -16.75 -31.73 -17.08
CA ASP A 553 -15.59 -31.79 -17.94
C ASP A 553 -14.95 -30.40 -18.02
N VAL A 554 -14.04 -30.11 -17.09
CA VAL A 554 -12.99 -29.14 -17.35
C VAL A 554 -12.08 -29.81 -18.40
N PRO A 555 -12.06 -29.33 -19.66
CA PRO A 555 -11.18 -29.94 -20.65
C PRO A 555 -9.76 -29.85 -20.15
N GLU A 556 -9.03 -30.97 -20.18
CA GLU A 556 -7.58 -30.99 -20.00
C GLU A 556 -6.98 -29.83 -20.78
N PHE A 557 -6.19 -29.02 -20.10
CA PHE A 557 -5.61 -27.79 -20.65
C PHE A 557 -4.93 -28.05 -21.99
N SER A 558 -5.59 -27.71 -23.08
CA SER A 558 -4.94 -27.70 -24.39
C SER A 558 -3.95 -26.52 -24.39
N ILE A 559 -2.69 -26.84 -24.58
CA ILE A 559 -1.61 -25.87 -24.79
C ILE A 559 -1.91 -25.18 -26.13
N LEU A 560 -2.49 -24.00 -26.08
CA LEU A 560 -2.54 -23.12 -27.23
C LEU A 560 -1.15 -22.53 -27.41
N GLU A 561 -0.52 -22.84 -28.53
CA GLU A 561 0.76 -22.29 -28.95
C GLU A 561 0.68 -20.76 -28.97
N GLU A 562 1.80 -20.11 -28.64
CA GLU A 562 1.97 -18.66 -28.61
C GLU A 562 1.44 -18.00 -29.88
N GLY A 563 0.25 -17.43 -29.82
CA GLY A 563 -0.27 -16.54 -30.86
C GLY A 563 0.55 -15.24 -30.88
N GLY A 564 0.91 -14.83 -32.08
CA GLY A 564 1.83 -13.73 -32.34
C GLY A 564 1.57 -12.41 -31.60
N ASP A 565 2.61 -11.64 -31.49
CA ASP A 565 2.81 -10.39 -30.72
C ASP A 565 1.91 -9.19 -31.11
N ASP A 566 0.92 -9.37 -31.98
CA ASP A 566 0.02 -8.32 -32.46
C ASP A 566 -1.18 -8.11 -31.51
N ALA A 567 -1.01 -7.18 -30.57
CA ALA A 567 -2.11 -6.72 -29.73
C ALA A 567 -3.05 -5.80 -30.52
N PRO A 568 -4.37 -6.00 -30.45
CA PRO A 568 -5.35 -5.12 -31.07
C PRO A 568 -5.61 -3.87 -30.23
N PHE A 569 -4.60 -3.01 -30.03
CA PHE A 569 -4.75 -1.71 -29.38
C PHE A 569 -4.18 -0.59 -30.23
#